data_be75b0344212df0ca6d4ffbf2e30379c
#
_entry.id   be75b0344212df0ca6d4ffbf2e30379c
#
_cell.length_a   1.000
_cell.length_b   1.000
_cell.length_c   1.000
_cell.angle_alpha   90.00
_cell.angle_beta   90.00
_cell.angle_gamma   90.00
#
_symmetry.space_group_name_H-M   'P 1'
#
loop_
_entity.id
_entity.type
_entity.pdbx_description
1 polymer ?
#
loop_
_entity_poly.entity_id
_entity_poly.type
_entity_poly.pdbx_seq_one_letter_code
_entity_poly.pdbx_strand_id
1 'polypeptide(L)'
;MSSDIQTADNKKSEVDPRHEKRIELLKLLFAFSFRPKQEPVEQLKKIVAQLSEIDQTISALAPERPLSEISKIDLAILRLIVFEWTSSKTPKKVLINEAIELAKEFGSDASPKFINGALSQLLEDNK
;
A
#
# COMPACT_ATOMS: atom_id res chain seq x y z
N MET A 1 -2.15 38.36 -1.02
CA MET A 1 -1.78 37.50 -1.96
C MET A 1 -1.04 36.35 -1.47
N SER A 2 0.09 36.54 -0.90
CA SER A 2 0.85 35.41 -0.45
C SER A 2 0.17 34.63 0.66
N SER A 3 -0.74 35.26 1.40
CA SER A 3 -1.40 34.53 2.47
C SER A 3 -2.27 33.40 1.92
N ASP A 4 -2.84 33.58 0.75
CA ASP A 4 -3.63 32.51 0.17
C ASP A 4 -2.76 31.33 -0.20
N ILE A 5 -1.59 31.63 -0.71
CA ILE A 5 -0.65 30.60 -1.06
C ILE A 5 -0.20 29.88 0.20
N GLN A 6 -0.01 30.61 1.26
CA GLN A 6 0.41 30.03 2.49
C GLN A 6 -0.64 29.12 3.08
N THR A 7 -1.91 29.46 2.88
CA THR A 7 -2.96 28.58 3.35
C THR A 7 -2.88 27.24 2.66
N ALA A 8 -2.63 27.24 1.38
CA ALA A 8 -2.45 26.00 0.64
C ALA A 8 -1.25 25.24 1.16
N ASP A 9 -0.20 25.95 1.48
CA ASP A 9 1.00 25.33 2.02
C ASP A 9 0.73 24.72 3.38
N ASN A 10 -0.10 25.37 4.17
CA ASN A 10 -0.45 24.83 5.47
C ASN A 10 -1.13 23.49 5.35
N LYS A 11 -2.02 23.35 4.39
CA LYS A 11 -2.64 22.07 4.15
C LYS A 11 -1.61 21.03 3.81
N LYS A 12 -0.68 21.42 2.98
CA LYS A 12 0.38 20.54 2.58
C LYS A 12 1.19 20.13 3.80
N SER A 13 1.47 21.05 4.70
CA SER A 13 2.26 20.76 5.86
C SER A 13 1.52 19.85 6.84
N GLU A 14 0.21 19.73 6.69
CA GLU A 14 -0.56 18.83 7.53
C GLU A 14 -0.54 17.41 7.01
N VAL A 15 0.00 17.19 5.82
CA VAL A 15 0.11 15.84 5.30
C VAL A 15 1.10 15.06 6.16
N ASP A 16 0.64 13.92 6.65
CA ASP A 16 1.45 13.05 7.46
C ASP A 16 2.68 12.60 6.65
N PRO A 17 3.90 12.83 7.18
CA PRO A 17 5.10 12.35 6.48
C PRO A 17 5.06 10.86 6.19
N ARG A 18 4.35 10.09 7.01
CA ARG A 18 4.23 8.66 6.75
C ARG A 18 3.39 8.37 5.52
N HIS A 19 2.40 9.21 5.25
CA HIS A 19 1.62 9.06 4.03
C HIS A 19 2.49 9.32 2.81
N GLU A 20 3.32 10.35 2.88
CA GLU A 20 4.23 10.66 1.78
C GLU A 20 5.21 9.52 1.54
N LYS A 21 5.70 8.94 2.64
CA LYS A 21 6.62 7.82 2.52
C LYS A 21 5.95 6.62 1.88
N ARG A 22 4.68 6.39 2.22
CA ARG A 22 3.94 5.28 1.61
C ARG A 22 3.77 5.48 0.12
N ILE A 23 3.51 6.73 -0.30
CA ILE A 23 3.39 7.01 -1.73
C ILE A 23 4.71 6.70 -2.43
N GLU A 24 5.82 7.11 -1.84
CA GLU A 24 7.12 6.84 -2.42
C GLU A 24 7.36 5.34 -2.57
N LEU A 25 7.10 4.58 -1.50
CA LEU A 25 7.31 3.15 -1.54
C LEU A 25 6.35 2.46 -2.51
N LEU A 26 5.13 2.95 -2.58
CA LEU A 26 4.15 2.40 -3.52
C LEU A 26 4.65 2.52 -4.95
N LYS A 27 5.14 3.70 -5.31
CA LYS A 27 5.64 3.92 -6.66
C LYS A 27 6.82 3.01 -6.97
N LEU A 28 7.70 2.84 -6.00
CA LEU A 28 8.85 1.97 -6.19
C LEU A 28 8.43 0.51 -6.32
N LEU A 29 7.46 0.07 -5.52
CA LEU A 29 6.96 -1.31 -5.62
C LEU A 29 6.26 -1.55 -6.94
N PHE A 30 5.48 -0.56 -7.39
CA PHE A 30 4.80 -0.67 -8.67
C PHE A 30 5.84 -0.84 -9.79
N ALA A 31 6.88 -0.01 -9.79
CA ALA A 31 7.94 -0.12 -10.80
C ALA A 31 8.65 -1.45 -10.71
N PHE A 32 8.91 -1.92 -9.50
CA PHE A 32 9.58 -3.20 -9.29
C PHE A 32 8.78 -4.36 -9.88
N SER A 33 7.45 -4.28 -9.84
CA SER A 33 6.62 -5.38 -10.31
C SER A 33 6.78 -5.66 -11.79
N PHE A 34 7.32 -4.70 -12.56
CA PHE A 34 7.58 -4.90 -13.98
C PHE A 34 8.93 -5.54 -14.24
N ARG A 35 9.82 -5.52 -13.26
CA ARG A 35 11.18 -6.09 -13.41
C ARG A 35 11.59 -6.79 -12.11
N PRO A 36 10.86 -7.84 -11.74
CA PRO A 36 11.07 -8.45 -10.42
C PRO A 36 12.39 -9.19 -10.27
N LYS A 37 13.11 -9.43 -11.37
CA LYS A 37 14.39 -10.12 -11.29
C LYS A 37 15.56 -9.17 -11.14
N GLN A 38 15.33 -7.86 -11.22
CA GLN A 38 16.38 -6.90 -11.02
C GLN A 38 16.63 -6.66 -9.55
N GLU A 39 17.84 -6.22 -9.26
CA GLU A 39 18.18 -5.87 -7.89
C GLU A 39 17.27 -4.74 -7.42
N PRO A 40 16.58 -4.89 -6.29
CA PRO A 40 15.70 -3.83 -5.81
C PRO A 40 16.51 -2.64 -5.29
N VAL A 41 15.91 -1.45 -5.43
CA VAL A 41 16.53 -0.28 -4.83
C VAL A 41 16.58 -0.45 -3.32
N GLU A 42 17.45 0.33 -2.69
CA GLU A 42 17.70 0.17 -1.27
C GLU A 42 16.43 0.26 -0.43
N GLN A 43 15.54 1.18 -0.78
CA GLN A 43 14.31 1.40 -0.03
C GLN A 43 13.39 0.18 -0.03
N LEU A 44 13.51 -0.69 -1.01
CA LEU A 44 12.64 -1.85 -1.13
C LEU A 44 13.26 -3.14 -0.60
N LYS A 45 14.51 -3.12 -0.20
CA LYS A 45 15.19 -4.38 0.10
C LYS A 45 14.52 -5.18 1.21
N LYS A 46 14.06 -4.51 2.25
CA LYS A 46 13.39 -5.23 3.34
C LYS A 46 12.07 -5.83 2.88
N ILE A 47 11.32 -5.09 2.07
CA ILE A 47 10.04 -5.59 1.57
C ILE A 47 10.26 -6.77 0.65
N VAL A 48 11.22 -6.65 -0.27
CA VAL A 48 11.47 -7.71 -1.23
C VAL A 48 12.00 -8.96 -0.55
N ALA A 49 12.76 -8.80 0.53
CA ALA A 49 13.25 -9.95 1.29
C ALA A 49 12.11 -10.76 1.89
N GLN A 50 10.96 -10.15 2.11
CA GLN A 50 9.80 -10.82 2.70
C GLN A 50 8.69 -11.04 1.68
N LEU A 51 8.99 -10.84 0.39
CA LEU A 51 7.95 -10.82 -0.62
C LEU A 51 7.20 -12.15 -0.73
N SER A 52 7.89 -13.26 -0.59
CA SER A 52 7.24 -14.56 -0.68
C SER A 52 6.15 -14.70 0.40
N GLU A 53 6.48 -14.32 1.61
CA GLU A 53 5.52 -14.41 2.72
C GLU A 53 4.40 -13.39 2.57
N ILE A 54 4.75 -12.20 2.11
CA ILE A 54 3.75 -11.16 1.86
C ILE A 54 2.76 -11.64 0.83
N ASP A 55 3.23 -12.22 -0.26
CA ASP A 55 2.36 -12.69 -1.33
C ASP A 55 1.49 -13.85 -0.88
N GLN A 56 2.01 -14.72 0.00
CA GLN A 56 1.19 -15.78 0.55
C GLN A 56 0.04 -15.21 1.38
N THR A 57 0.32 -14.18 2.15
CA THR A 57 -0.73 -13.51 2.92
C THR A 57 -1.77 -12.90 2.00
N ILE A 58 -1.33 -12.23 0.94
CA ILE A 58 -2.26 -11.63 0.00
C ILE A 58 -3.15 -12.68 -0.65
N SER A 59 -2.57 -13.82 -1.03
CA SER A 59 -3.35 -14.91 -1.61
C SER A 59 -4.42 -15.41 -0.65
N ALA A 60 -4.11 -15.45 0.63
CA ALA A 60 -5.09 -15.87 1.62
C ALA A 60 -6.19 -14.84 1.83
N LEU A 61 -5.85 -13.55 1.68
CA LEU A 61 -6.84 -12.48 1.85
C LEU A 61 -7.79 -12.37 0.67
N ALA A 62 -7.36 -12.77 -0.51
CA ALA A 62 -8.16 -12.67 -1.72
C ALA A 62 -8.08 -13.99 -2.49
N PRO A 63 -8.61 -15.06 -1.92
CA PRO A 63 -8.44 -16.40 -2.53
C PRO A 63 -9.14 -16.56 -3.87
N GLU A 64 -10.13 -15.72 -4.14
CA GLU A 64 -10.88 -15.84 -5.39
C GLU A 64 -10.12 -15.22 -6.57
N ARG A 65 -8.99 -14.56 -6.33
CA ARG A 65 -8.27 -13.88 -7.39
C ARG A 65 -6.79 -14.21 -7.31
N PRO A 66 -6.25 -14.95 -8.29
CA PRO A 66 -4.81 -15.24 -8.31
C PRO A 66 -3.99 -13.95 -8.36
N LEU A 67 -2.79 -13.98 -7.80
CA LEU A 67 -1.94 -12.79 -7.78
C LEU A 67 -1.71 -12.25 -9.18
N SER A 68 -1.58 -13.14 -10.17
CA SER A 68 -1.32 -12.72 -11.54
C SER A 68 -2.49 -11.94 -12.14
N GLU A 69 -3.68 -12.04 -11.53
CA GLU A 69 -4.86 -11.35 -12.02
C GLU A 69 -5.17 -10.07 -11.24
N ILE A 70 -4.40 -9.81 -10.19
CA ILE A 70 -4.53 -8.54 -9.46
C ILE A 70 -3.73 -7.50 -10.23
N SER A 71 -4.34 -6.33 -10.43
CA SER A 71 -3.62 -5.27 -11.14
C SER A 71 -2.33 -4.94 -10.39
N LYS A 72 -1.31 -4.50 -11.12
CA LYS A 72 -0.02 -4.26 -10.51
C LYS A 72 -0.06 -3.14 -9.47
N ILE A 73 -0.92 -2.15 -9.66
CA ILE A 73 -1.04 -1.09 -8.66
C ILE A 73 -1.73 -1.60 -7.40
N ASP A 74 -2.80 -2.38 -7.56
CA ASP A 74 -3.48 -2.95 -6.39
C ASP A 74 -2.56 -3.90 -5.65
N LEU A 75 -1.79 -4.70 -6.37
CA LEU A 75 -0.86 -5.61 -5.74
C LEU A 75 0.23 -4.85 -4.99
N ALA A 76 0.71 -3.74 -5.56
CA ALA A 76 1.71 -2.94 -4.86
C ALA A 76 1.15 -2.35 -3.57
N ILE A 77 -0.11 -1.90 -3.60
CA ILE A 77 -0.74 -1.39 -2.38
C ILE A 77 -0.84 -2.49 -1.32
N LEU A 78 -1.31 -3.66 -1.72
CA LEU A 78 -1.44 -4.76 -0.78
C LEU A 78 -0.10 -5.19 -0.21
N ARG A 79 0.92 -5.26 -1.05
CA ARG A 79 2.25 -5.64 -0.59
C ARG A 79 2.79 -4.65 0.44
N LEU A 80 2.62 -3.36 0.17
CA LEU A 80 3.09 -2.34 1.09
C LEU A 80 2.37 -2.43 2.44
N ILE A 81 1.06 -2.55 2.41
CA ILE A 81 0.27 -2.55 3.63
C ILE A 81 0.50 -3.83 4.44
N VAL A 82 0.58 -4.98 3.79
CA VAL A 82 0.87 -6.22 4.50
C VAL A 82 2.25 -6.15 5.14
N PHE A 83 3.23 -5.57 4.44
CA PHE A 83 4.56 -5.39 5.02
C PHE A 83 4.48 -4.53 6.28
N GLU A 84 3.77 -3.40 6.22
CA GLU A 84 3.64 -2.54 7.40
C GLU A 84 2.90 -3.24 8.53
N TRP A 85 1.91 -4.04 8.19
CA TRP A 85 1.14 -4.75 9.20
C TRP A 85 2.04 -5.65 10.04
N THR A 86 3.01 -6.28 9.43
CA THR A 86 3.90 -7.20 10.13
C THR A 86 5.12 -6.52 10.71
N SER A 87 5.50 -5.35 10.23
CA SER A 87 6.78 -4.73 10.60
C SER A 87 6.64 -3.45 11.41
N SER A 88 5.41 -2.98 11.64
CA SER A 88 5.23 -1.74 12.39
C SER A 88 4.13 -1.93 13.41
N LYS A 89 3.97 -0.93 14.27
CA LYS A 89 2.93 -0.96 15.30
C LYS A 89 1.72 -0.13 14.89
N THR A 90 1.64 0.26 13.64
CA THR A 90 0.51 1.04 13.16
C THR A 90 -0.77 0.22 13.30
N PRO A 91 -1.82 0.78 13.88
CA PRO A 91 -3.08 0.03 14.05
C PRO A 91 -3.64 -0.40 12.70
N LYS A 92 -4.26 -1.56 12.68
CA LYS A 92 -4.80 -2.13 11.44
C LYS A 92 -5.80 -1.21 10.76
N LYS A 93 -6.67 -0.58 11.54
CA LYS A 93 -7.66 0.31 10.95
C LYS A 93 -6.99 1.47 10.23
N VAL A 94 -5.90 2.00 10.78
CA VAL A 94 -5.16 3.06 10.13
C VAL A 94 -4.57 2.56 8.82
N LEU A 95 -4.00 1.36 8.84
CA LEU A 95 -3.41 0.78 7.63
C LEU A 95 -4.45 0.57 6.55
N ILE A 96 -5.62 0.07 6.92
CA ILE A 96 -6.67 -0.16 5.94
C ILE A 96 -7.14 1.16 5.35
N ASN A 97 -7.32 2.18 6.18
CA ASN A 97 -7.71 3.49 5.68
C ASN A 97 -6.68 4.06 4.74
N GLU A 98 -5.39 3.90 5.08
CA GLU A 98 -4.32 4.37 4.19
C GLU A 98 -4.35 3.63 2.86
N ALA A 99 -4.57 2.32 2.90
CA ALA A 99 -4.64 1.54 1.68
C ALA A 99 -5.78 2.01 0.79
N ILE A 100 -6.93 2.32 1.40
CA ILE A 100 -8.08 2.80 0.63
C ILE A 100 -7.78 4.16 0.01
N GLU A 101 -7.11 5.04 0.76
CA GLU A 101 -6.73 6.34 0.21
C GLU A 101 -5.77 6.19 -0.97
N LEU A 102 -4.80 5.29 -0.84
CA LEU A 102 -3.88 5.03 -1.94
C LEU A 102 -4.63 4.47 -3.15
N ALA A 103 -5.60 3.59 -2.90
CA ALA A 103 -6.38 3.01 -3.98
C ALA A 103 -7.21 4.06 -4.70
N LYS A 104 -7.76 5.02 -3.96
CA LYS A 104 -8.52 6.11 -4.56
C LYS A 104 -7.63 7.01 -5.41
N GLU A 105 -6.41 7.22 -4.95
CA GLU A 105 -5.52 8.15 -5.63
C GLU A 105 -4.83 7.51 -6.83
N PHE A 106 -4.41 6.26 -6.72
CA PHE A 106 -3.58 5.64 -7.74
C PHE A 106 -4.22 4.47 -8.47
N GLY A 107 -5.29 3.91 -7.95
CA GLY A 107 -5.92 2.75 -8.56
C GLY A 107 -7.03 3.09 -9.52
N SER A 108 -7.80 2.08 -9.91
CA SER A 108 -8.97 2.26 -10.75
C SER A 108 -10.19 2.48 -9.86
N ASP A 109 -11.33 2.72 -10.50
CA ASP A 109 -12.58 2.92 -9.76
C ASP A 109 -12.93 1.73 -8.88
N ALA A 110 -12.54 0.53 -9.26
CA ALA A 110 -12.84 -0.67 -8.50
C ALA A 110 -11.83 -0.95 -7.40
N SER A 111 -10.68 -0.28 -7.42
CA SER A 111 -9.60 -0.58 -6.47
C SER A 111 -9.99 -0.39 -5.02
N PRO A 112 -10.64 0.72 -4.63
CA PRO A 112 -10.95 0.89 -3.20
C PRO A 112 -11.80 -0.23 -2.64
N LYS A 113 -12.79 -0.70 -3.41
CA LYS A 113 -13.65 -1.77 -2.94
C LYS A 113 -12.89 -3.08 -2.83
N PHE A 114 -12.08 -3.39 -3.83
CA PHE A 114 -11.30 -4.62 -3.80
C PHE A 114 -10.32 -4.62 -2.63
N ILE A 115 -9.59 -3.52 -2.45
CA ILE A 115 -8.61 -3.40 -1.38
C ILE A 115 -9.28 -3.50 -0.03
N ASN A 116 -10.40 -2.81 0.14
CA ASN A 116 -11.12 -2.85 1.40
C ASN A 116 -11.59 -4.27 1.72
N GLY A 117 -12.13 -4.97 0.72
CA GLY A 117 -12.60 -6.32 0.93
C GLY A 117 -11.50 -7.27 1.34
N ALA A 118 -10.35 -7.16 0.67
CA ALA A 118 -9.23 -8.03 1.00
C ALA A 118 -8.69 -7.74 2.41
N LEU A 119 -8.45 -6.46 2.71
CA LEU A 119 -7.80 -6.11 3.96
C LEU A 119 -8.70 -6.20 5.18
N SER A 120 -10.02 -6.15 4.98
CA SER A 120 -10.93 -6.31 6.11
C SER A 120 -10.75 -7.65 6.81
N GLN A 121 -10.25 -8.65 6.08
CA GLN A 121 -9.99 -9.95 6.67
C GLN A 121 -8.91 -9.88 7.75
N LEU A 122 -8.01 -8.92 7.64
CA LEU A 122 -7.00 -8.77 8.67
C LEU A 122 -7.61 -8.44 10.03
N LEU A 123 -8.69 -7.69 10.04
CA LEU A 123 -9.35 -7.35 11.29
C LEU A 123 -10.00 -8.57 11.91
N GLU A 124 -10.60 -9.42 11.07
CA GLU A 124 -11.28 -10.60 11.57
C GLU A 124 -10.31 -11.66 12.04
N ASP A 125 -9.22 -11.84 11.32
CA ASP A 125 -8.24 -12.84 11.67
C ASP A 125 -7.60 -12.57 13.02
N ASN A 126 -7.75 -11.38 13.52
CA ASN A 126 -7.08 -10.98 14.74
C ASN A 126 -7.95 -11.07 15.98
N LYS A 127 -9.04 -11.76 15.90
CA LYS A 127 -9.92 -11.92 17.06
C LYS A 127 -9.56 -13.14 17.90
#